data_3b9b011407c9f3967175342454f369f8
#
_entry.id   3b9b011407c9f3967175342454f369f8
#
_cell.length_a   1.000
_cell.length_b   1.000
_cell.length_c   1.000
_cell.angle_alpha   90.00
_cell.angle_beta   90.00
_cell.angle_gamma   90.00
#
_symmetry.space_group_name_H-M   'P 1'
#
loop_
_entity.id
_entity.type
_entity.pdbx_description
1 polymer ?
#
loop_
_entity_poly.entity_id
_entity_poly.type
_entity_poly.pdbx_seq_one_letter_code
_entity_poly.pdbx_strand_id
1 'polypeptide(L)'
;MEAKHEGTISLDQLPEASWATVAGVSLPADPAGRNLVLRLLELGFVPGERVHVVSEGRPGREPLAIRLGHTTFALRRAEAALI
;
A
#
# COMPACT_ATOMS: atom_id res chain seq x y z
N MET A 1 -12.09 12.15 13.88
CA MET A 1 -11.87 11.46 13.55
C MET A 1 -11.82 10.95 13.00
N GLU A 2 -11.72 10.85 12.90
CA GLU A 2 -11.50 10.08 12.44
C GLU A 2 -11.27 9.38 11.90
N ALA A 3 -11.78 10.19 11.91
CA ALA A 3 -11.49 9.28 11.59
C ALA A 3 -10.89 8.25 11.07
N LYS A 4 -10.19 7.85 11.68
CA LYS A 4 -9.57 6.59 11.34
C LYS A 4 -10.61 5.52 11.17
N HIS A 5 -10.52 4.77 10.10
CA HIS A 5 -11.47 3.70 9.85
C HIS A 5 -11.12 2.52 10.74
N GLU A 6 -12.09 2.05 11.48
CA GLU A 6 -11.94 0.88 12.30
C GLU A 6 -11.56 -0.31 11.43
N GLY A 7 -10.58 -1.09 11.86
CA GLY A 7 -10.17 -2.26 11.12
C GLY A 7 -9.22 -2.01 9.98
N THR A 8 -8.80 -0.76 9.75
CA THR A 8 -7.82 -0.50 8.71
C THR A 8 -6.42 -0.76 9.24
N ILE A 9 -5.56 -1.21 8.34
CA ILE A 9 -4.13 -1.38 8.62
C ILE A 9 -3.39 -0.84 7.41
N SER A 10 -2.10 -0.61 7.57
CA SER A 10 -1.30 -0.21 6.43
C SER A 10 -0.96 -1.46 5.60
N LEU A 11 -0.75 -1.25 4.31
CA LEU A 11 -0.55 -2.35 3.38
C LEU A 11 0.66 -3.22 3.75
N ASP A 12 1.69 -2.62 4.34
CA ASP A 12 2.87 -3.38 4.73
C ASP A 12 2.56 -4.39 5.84
N GLN A 13 1.43 -4.26 6.52
CA GLN A 13 1.02 -5.17 7.58
C GLN A 13 0.05 -6.24 7.09
N LEU A 14 -0.39 -6.15 5.85
CA LEU A 14 -1.32 -7.14 5.31
C LEU A 14 -0.56 -8.43 5.03
N PRO A 15 -1.05 -9.58 5.51
CA PRO A 15 -0.33 -10.85 5.31
C PRO A 15 -0.26 -11.26 3.84
N GLU A 16 0.76 -12.06 3.54
CA GLU A 16 0.90 -12.66 2.22
C GLU A 16 -0.36 -13.42 1.85
N ALA A 17 -0.74 -13.36 0.58
CA ALA A 17 -1.92 -14.02 0.02
C ALA A 17 -3.25 -13.38 0.46
N SER A 18 -3.21 -12.25 1.15
CA SER A 18 -4.42 -11.57 1.59
C SER A 18 -4.88 -10.52 0.60
N TRP A 19 -6.18 -10.25 0.63
CA TRP A 19 -6.82 -9.19 -0.14
C TRP A 19 -7.28 -8.09 0.79
N ALA A 20 -7.33 -6.87 0.26
CA ALA A 20 -7.89 -5.74 1.00
C ALA A 20 -8.40 -4.69 0.02
N THR A 21 -9.13 -3.74 0.56
CA THR A 21 -9.59 -2.60 -0.22
C THR A 21 -8.87 -1.36 0.30
N VAL A 22 -8.35 -0.56 -0.62
CA VAL A 22 -7.66 0.67 -0.23
C VAL A 22 -8.66 1.61 0.42
N ALA A 23 -8.37 2.05 1.63
CA ALA A 23 -9.18 3.05 2.33
C ALA A 23 -8.65 4.46 2.07
N GLY A 24 -7.36 4.57 1.87
CA GLY A 24 -6.73 5.86 1.61
C GLY A 24 -5.24 5.74 1.68
N VAL A 25 -4.56 6.88 1.63
CA VAL A 25 -3.11 6.93 1.75
C VAL A 25 -2.75 7.93 2.82
N SER A 26 -1.60 7.74 3.45
CA SER A 26 -1.06 8.70 4.40
C SER A 26 -0.49 9.90 3.66
N LEU A 27 -0.50 11.06 4.31
CA LEU A 27 0.08 12.26 3.71
C LEU A 27 1.27 12.70 4.54
N PRO A 28 2.48 12.28 4.15
CA PRO A 28 3.68 12.71 4.87
C PRO A 28 3.86 14.22 4.80
N ALA A 29 4.51 14.79 5.81
CA ALA A 29 4.74 16.22 5.84
C ALA A 29 5.88 16.65 4.91
N ASP A 30 6.85 15.77 4.70
CA ASP A 30 8.04 16.12 3.92
C ASP A 30 7.77 16.01 2.41
N PRO A 31 8.47 16.83 1.60
CA PRO A 31 8.23 16.82 0.15
C PRO A 31 8.50 15.48 -0.53
N ALA A 32 9.55 14.78 -0.10
CA ALA A 32 9.88 13.49 -0.72
C ALA A 32 8.77 12.48 -0.46
N GLY A 33 8.22 12.45 0.75
CA GLY A 33 7.13 11.55 1.07
C GLY A 33 5.87 11.89 0.30
N ARG A 34 5.59 13.18 0.14
CA ARG A 34 4.41 13.60 -0.63
C ARG A 34 4.53 13.19 -2.09
N ASN A 35 5.72 13.33 -2.67
CA ASN A 35 5.94 12.91 -4.05
C ASN A 35 5.73 11.43 -4.20
N LEU A 36 6.16 10.65 -3.21
CA LEU A 36 5.96 9.22 -3.23
C LEU A 36 4.48 8.87 -3.19
N VAL A 37 3.72 9.55 -2.33
CA VAL A 37 2.27 9.32 -2.24
C VAL A 37 1.59 9.66 -3.57
N LEU A 38 1.97 10.78 -4.18
CA LEU A 38 1.39 11.15 -5.47
C LEU A 38 1.65 10.08 -6.50
N ARG A 39 2.85 9.51 -6.49
CA ARG A 39 3.19 8.44 -7.42
C ARG A 39 2.33 7.20 -7.18
N LEU A 40 2.12 6.84 -5.92
CA LEU A 40 1.28 5.69 -5.60
C LEU A 40 -0.16 5.91 -6.07
N LEU A 41 -0.68 7.12 -5.89
CA LEU A 41 -2.01 7.45 -6.39
C LEU A 41 -2.08 7.37 -7.90
N GLU A 42 -1.03 7.84 -8.57
CA GLU A 42 -0.99 7.78 -10.05
C GLU A 42 -0.94 6.35 -10.55
N LEU A 43 -0.33 5.46 -9.79
CA LEU A 43 -0.30 4.04 -10.14
C LEU A 43 -1.66 3.38 -9.96
N GLY A 44 -2.56 3.99 -9.18
CA GLY A 44 -3.91 3.46 -9.01
C GLY A 44 -4.27 3.07 -7.59
N PHE A 45 -3.39 3.32 -6.62
CA PHE A 45 -3.69 2.98 -5.22
C PHE A 45 -4.62 4.02 -4.62
N VAL A 46 -5.86 4.03 -5.09
CA VAL A 46 -6.87 5.00 -4.68
C VAL A 46 -7.96 4.30 -3.89
N PRO A 47 -8.69 5.06 -3.05
CA PRO A 47 -9.75 4.45 -2.23
C PRO A 47 -10.74 3.68 -3.08
N GLY A 48 -11.11 2.50 -2.60
CA GLY A 48 -12.05 1.64 -3.28
C GLY A 48 -11.42 0.56 -4.13
N GLU A 49 -10.15 0.68 -4.47
CA GLU A 49 -9.47 -0.33 -5.28
C GLU A 49 -9.09 -1.53 -4.43
N ARG A 50 -9.17 -2.71 -5.03
CA ARG A 50 -8.77 -3.95 -4.35
C ARG A 50 -7.31 -4.22 -4.61
N VAL A 51 -6.62 -4.66 -3.56
CA VAL A 51 -5.21 -5.02 -3.64
C VAL A 51 -5.00 -6.42 -3.07
N HIS A 52 -3.98 -7.09 -3.59
CA HIS A 52 -3.66 -8.45 -3.17
C HIS A 52 -2.17 -8.53 -2.93
N VAL A 53 -1.77 -8.97 -1.74
CA VAL A 53 -0.36 -9.22 -1.45
C VAL A 53 -0.04 -10.59 -2.00
N VAL A 54 0.59 -10.62 -3.17
CA VAL A 54 0.88 -11.88 -3.86
C VAL A 54 2.00 -12.62 -3.16
N SER A 55 3.05 -11.92 -2.80
CA SER A 55 4.20 -12.52 -2.15
C SER A 55 5.03 -11.47 -1.43
N GLU A 56 5.89 -11.94 -0.55
CA GLU A 56 6.85 -11.10 0.16
C GLU A 56 8.24 -11.60 -0.14
N GLY A 57 9.17 -10.67 -0.37
CA GLY A 57 10.56 -11.05 -0.59
C GLY A 57 11.21 -11.55 0.67
N ARG A 58 12.35 -12.20 0.52
CA ARG A 58 13.12 -12.75 1.64
C ARG A 58 14.60 -12.46 1.45
N PRO A 59 15.33 -12.23 2.54
CA PRO A 59 14.81 -11.99 3.90
C PRO A 59 14.22 -10.59 4.04
N GLY A 60 13.61 -10.30 5.18
CA GLY A 60 13.16 -8.94 5.48
C GLY A 60 11.81 -8.57 4.92
N ARG A 61 11.12 -9.49 4.26
CA ARG A 61 9.79 -9.27 3.73
C ARG A 61 9.72 -8.13 2.71
N GLU A 62 10.77 -7.98 1.91
CA GLU A 62 10.84 -6.97 0.84
C GLU A 62 11.48 -7.57 -0.40
N PRO A 63 11.05 -7.07 -1.56
CA PRO A 63 9.91 -6.21 -1.77
C PRO A 63 8.60 -6.97 -1.61
N LEU A 64 7.51 -6.24 -1.46
CA LEU A 64 6.18 -6.83 -1.48
C LEU A 64 5.66 -6.79 -2.91
N ALA A 65 5.18 -7.93 -3.40
CA ALA A 65 4.55 -7.96 -4.71
C ALA A 65 3.06 -7.72 -4.51
N ILE A 66 2.58 -6.58 -4.97
CA ILE A 66 1.20 -6.15 -4.76
C ILE A 66 0.48 -6.13 -6.09
N ARG A 67 -0.60 -6.87 -6.18
CA ARG A 67 -1.42 -6.87 -7.37
C ARG A 67 -2.54 -5.85 -7.25
N LEU A 68 -2.66 -5.02 -8.27
CA LEU A 68 -3.69 -4.00 -8.36
C LEU A 68 -4.29 -4.13 -9.76
N GLY A 69 -5.54 -4.59 -9.83
CA GLY A 69 -6.12 -4.90 -11.13
C GLY A 69 -5.36 -6.01 -11.82
N HIS A 70 -4.86 -5.74 -13.00
CA HIS A 70 -4.09 -6.72 -13.76
C HIS A 70 -2.58 -6.49 -13.68
N THR A 71 -2.16 -5.57 -12.83
CA THR A 71 -0.75 -5.20 -12.74
C THR A 71 -0.21 -5.58 -11.37
N THR A 72 1.02 -6.09 -11.34
CA THR A 72 1.71 -6.39 -10.09
C THR A 72 2.87 -5.43 -9.93
N PHE A 73 2.92 -4.79 -8.78
CA PHE A 73 3.97 -3.82 -8.45
C PHE A 73 4.85 -4.38 -7.36
N ALA A 74 6.14 -4.06 -7.42
CA ALA A 74 7.06 -4.39 -6.35
C ALA A 74 7.22 -3.13 -5.48
N LEU A 75 6.75 -3.21 -4.24
CA LEU A 75 6.81 -2.08 -3.32
C LEU A 75 7.74 -2.38 -2.17
N ARG A 76 8.51 -1.40 -1.78
CA ARG A 76 9.25 -1.49 -0.53
C ARG A 76 8.29 -1.34 0.63
N ARG A 77 8.69 -1.86 1.79
CA ARG A 77 7.81 -1.78 2.95
C ARG A 77 7.47 -0.34 3.31
N ALA A 78 8.44 0.57 3.18
CA ALA A 78 8.18 1.98 3.47
C ALA A 78 7.14 2.58 2.54
N GLU A 79 7.10 2.12 1.29
CA GLU A 79 6.09 2.57 0.34
C GLU A 79 4.72 1.98 0.67
N ALA A 80 4.69 0.69 0.98
CA ALA A 80 3.44 0.03 1.32
C ALA A 80 2.85 0.58 2.62
N ALA A 81 3.70 1.07 3.51
CA ALA A 81 3.23 1.62 4.77
C ALA A 81 2.37 2.88 4.59
N LEU A 82 2.45 3.50 3.42
CA LEU A 82 1.68 4.71 3.14
C LEU A 82 0.26 4.41 2.63
N ILE A 83 -0.04 3.17 2.35
CA ILE A 83 -1.34 2.80 1.76
C ILE A 83 -2.29 2.18 2.78
#